data_be033f199a0da1404adb4d8365c5cfb1
#
_entry.id   be033f199a0da1404adb4d8365c5cfb1
#
_cell.length_a   1.000
_cell.length_b   1.000
_cell.length_c   1.000
_cell.angle_alpha   90.00
_cell.angle_beta   90.00
_cell.angle_gamma   90.00
#
_symmetry.space_group_name_H-M   'P 1'
#
loop_
_entity.id
_entity.type
_entity.pdbx_description
1 polymer ?
#
loop_
_entity_poly.entity_id
_entity_poly.type
_entity_poly.pdbx_seq_one_letter_code
_entity_poly.pdbx_strand_id
1 'polypeptide(L)'
;MSTSIQSFVRSKSIIKRLSLLTLLTTSSYAFALDVDFVDSKWDGKTIPEGQQCQKFDGVKPGTPKLSVSGIPAGSDSVVLVYSDRDSKKMNNGGHGIMSYTLAKGANKVQLPVVAGHTYEMPKGFEMIAEHRGAGWDKEGAYMPPCSGGSGHEYYVTVQTYKGNTVTAETVLELGKF
;
A
#
# COMPACT_ATOMS: atom_id res chain seq x y z
N MET A 1 -60.48 -4.37 -78.74
CA MET A 1 -60.51 -5.10 -77.44
C MET A 1 -59.10 -5.10 -76.88
N SER A 2 -58.84 -4.20 -75.97
CA SER A 2 -57.50 -4.08 -75.40
C SER A 2 -57.65 -4.14 -73.89
N THR A 3 -57.11 -5.15 -73.28
CA THR A 3 -57.19 -5.41 -71.85
C THR A 3 -55.89 -4.93 -71.21
N SER A 4 -55.97 -3.86 -70.41
CA SER A 4 -54.82 -3.30 -69.65
C SER A 4 -54.66 -4.05 -68.34
N ILE A 5 -53.49 -4.62 -68.15
CA ILE A 5 -53.06 -5.24 -66.86
C ILE A 5 -52.25 -4.24 -66.05
N GLN A 6 -52.80 -3.75 -64.93
CA GLN A 6 -52.09 -2.92 -63.97
C GLN A 6 -51.30 -3.80 -63.02
N SER A 7 -50.00 -3.63 -63.05
CA SER A 7 -49.07 -4.24 -62.17
C SER A 7 -49.01 -3.49 -60.82
N PHE A 8 -49.34 -4.18 -59.70
CA PHE A 8 -49.30 -3.63 -58.33
C PHE A 8 -47.92 -3.83 -57.77
N VAL A 9 -47.11 -2.74 -57.62
CA VAL A 9 -45.84 -2.79 -57.02
C VAL A 9 -46.01 -2.63 -55.49
N ARG A 10 -45.77 -3.72 -54.73
CA ARG A 10 -45.73 -3.70 -53.27
C ARG A 10 -44.35 -3.15 -52.81
N SER A 11 -44.34 -1.94 -52.24
CA SER A 11 -43.18 -1.35 -51.52
C SER A 11 -43.01 -2.08 -50.21
N LYS A 12 -41.85 -2.79 -50.05
CA LYS A 12 -41.43 -3.37 -48.78
C LYS A 12 -40.66 -2.29 -48.00
N SER A 13 -41.31 -1.72 -46.99
CA SER A 13 -40.67 -0.84 -46.02
C SER A 13 -39.71 -1.64 -45.13
N ILE A 14 -38.40 -1.41 -45.30
CA ILE A 14 -37.34 -2.00 -44.49
C ILE A 14 -37.14 -1.09 -43.25
N ILE A 15 -37.77 -1.46 -42.15
CA ILE A 15 -37.53 -0.81 -40.85
C ILE A 15 -36.13 -1.25 -40.34
N LYS A 16 -35.12 -0.38 -40.52
CA LYS A 16 -33.81 -0.55 -39.91
C LYS A 16 -33.95 -0.31 -38.38
N ARG A 17 -33.96 -1.41 -37.61
CA ARG A 17 -33.84 -1.35 -36.15
C ARG A 17 -32.41 -0.89 -35.80
N LEU A 18 -32.28 0.35 -35.39
CA LEU A 18 -31.04 0.92 -34.86
C LEU A 18 -30.90 0.41 -33.41
N SER A 19 -30.12 -0.66 -33.21
CA SER A 19 -29.79 -1.13 -31.86
C SER A 19 -28.80 -0.16 -31.22
N LEU A 20 -29.28 0.64 -30.27
CA LEU A 20 -28.46 1.53 -29.44
C LEU A 20 -27.72 0.66 -28.40
N LEU A 21 -26.47 0.34 -28.70
CA LEU A 21 -25.58 -0.37 -27.77
C LEU A 21 -25.14 0.61 -26.69
N THR A 22 -25.79 0.62 -25.55
CA THR A 22 -25.39 1.42 -24.37
C THR A 22 -24.13 0.79 -23.79
N LEU A 23 -22.95 1.41 -24.02
CA LEU A 23 -21.71 1.06 -23.36
C LEU A 23 -21.83 1.50 -21.89
N LEU A 24 -22.07 0.56 -20.97
CA LEU A 24 -21.93 0.79 -19.55
C LEU A 24 -20.43 0.88 -19.23
N THR A 25 -19.90 2.09 -19.14
CA THR A 25 -18.58 2.33 -18.59
C THR A 25 -18.66 2.13 -17.08
N THR A 26 -18.21 0.98 -16.57
CA THR A 26 -17.98 0.76 -15.15
C THR A 26 -16.78 1.62 -14.75
N SER A 27 -17.03 2.79 -14.15
CA SER A 27 -15.98 3.55 -13.49
C SER A 27 -15.45 2.74 -12.32
N SER A 28 -14.27 2.15 -12.48
CA SER A 28 -13.53 1.58 -11.36
C SER A 28 -13.10 2.74 -10.46
N TYR A 29 -13.78 2.91 -9.33
CA TYR A 29 -13.30 3.79 -8.26
C TYR A 29 -12.04 3.16 -7.70
N ALA A 30 -10.88 3.68 -8.08
CA ALA A 30 -9.64 3.40 -7.40
C ALA A 30 -9.76 4.03 -6.00
N PHE A 31 -9.99 3.22 -4.98
CA PHE A 31 -9.90 3.66 -3.59
C PHE A 31 -8.43 3.99 -3.35
N ALA A 32 -8.12 5.26 -3.11
CA ALA A 32 -6.82 5.67 -2.66
C ALA A 32 -6.64 5.17 -1.23
N LEU A 33 -5.62 4.33 -1.00
CA LEU A 33 -5.19 3.95 0.34
C LEU A 33 -4.55 5.19 0.98
N ASP A 34 -5.11 5.61 2.11
CA ASP A 34 -4.65 6.76 2.85
C ASP A 34 -3.93 6.33 4.12
N VAL A 35 -2.73 6.87 4.36
CA VAL A 35 -1.86 6.47 5.48
C VAL A 35 -1.31 7.71 6.16
N ASP A 36 -1.59 7.82 7.46
CA ASP A 36 -1.19 8.93 8.30
C ASP A 36 -0.36 8.46 9.50
N PHE A 37 0.53 9.33 9.97
CA PHE A 37 1.13 9.19 11.30
C PHE A 37 0.10 9.47 12.39
N VAL A 38 0.06 8.63 13.42
CA VAL A 38 -0.78 8.85 14.61
C VAL A 38 -0.03 9.73 15.63
N ASP A 39 1.29 9.63 15.68
CA ASP A 39 2.14 10.46 16.53
C ASP A 39 2.67 11.66 15.73
N SER A 40 2.39 12.86 16.19
CA SER A 40 2.79 14.12 15.57
C SER A 40 4.31 14.39 15.57
N LYS A 41 5.10 13.56 16.26
CA LYS A 41 6.57 13.60 16.15
C LYS A 41 7.08 13.18 14.78
N TRP A 42 6.32 12.33 14.08
CA TRP A 42 6.61 11.93 12.72
C TRP A 42 5.93 12.91 11.76
N ASP A 43 6.71 13.55 10.90
CA ASP A 43 6.22 14.57 9.96
C ASP A 43 6.54 14.24 8.49
N GLY A 44 7.20 13.10 8.24
CA GLY A 44 7.62 12.69 6.90
C GLY A 44 8.82 13.44 6.34
N LYS A 45 9.44 14.34 7.12
CA LYS A 45 10.59 15.16 6.69
C LYS A 45 11.87 14.77 7.38
N THR A 46 11.80 14.58 8.70
CA THR A 46 12.96 14.23 9.52
C THR A 46 12.58 13.06 10.44
N ILE A 47 13.49 12.09 10.57
CA ILE A 47 13.33 11.01 11.54
C ILE A 47 13.36 11.62 12.94
N PRO A 48 12.36 11.39 13.81
CA PRO A 48 12.33 11.96 15.14
C PRO A 48 13.54 11.51 15.96
N GLU A 49 14.04 12.41 16.80
CA GLU A 49 15.14 12.14 17.70
C GLU A 49 14.89 10.89 18.57
N GLY A 50 15.88 10.01 18.65
CA GLY A 50 15.80 8.74 19.37
C GLY A 50 15.15 7.59 18.58
N GLN A 51 14.61 7.84 17.39
CA GLN A 51 14.02 6.82 16.49
C GLN A 51 15.01 6.24 15.47
N GLN A 52 16.26 6.74 15.44
CA GLN A 52 17.35 6.11 14.71
C GLN A 52 17.81 4.82 15.39
N CYS A 53 18.59 3.99 14.70
CA CYS A 53 19.11 2.74 15.26
C CYS A 53 20.02 2.96 16.48
N GLN A 54 20.12 1.94 17.33
CA GLN A 54 20.91 2.02 18.57
C GLN A 54 22.41 2.25 18.33
N LYS A 55 22.93 1.88 17.17
CA LYS A 55 24.30 2.18 16.76
C LYS A 55 24.59 3.69 16.73
N PHE A 56 23.58 4.49 16.48
CA PHE A 56 23.63 5.96 16.44
C PHE A 56 22.74 6.58 17.54
N ASP A 57 22.83 6.05 18.74
CA ASP A 57 22.21 6.58 19.96
C ASP A 57 20.67 6.60 19.96
N GLY A 58 20.04 5.71 19.18
CA GLY A 58 18.58 5.52 19.21
C GLY A 58 18.09 5.04 20.58
N VAL A 59 17.07 5.71 21.11
CA VAL A 59 16.48 5.41 22.42
C VAL A 59 15.13 4.74 22.25
N LYS A 60 15.06 3.41 22.31
CA LYS A 60 13.85 2.62 22.08
C LYS A 60 13.20 2.88 20.69
N PRO A 61 14.00 2.81 19.61
CA PRO A 61 13.48 3.10 18.29
C PRO A 61 12.48 2.04 17.84
N GLY A 62 11.54 2.44 16.98
CA GLY A 62 10.53 1.57 16.41
C GLY A 62 9.91 2.17 15.15
N THR A 63 9.00 1.44 14.55
CA THR A 63 8.21 1.97 13.44
C THR A 63 7.29 3.10 13.94
N PRO A 64 6.89 4.06 13.09
CA PRO A 64 5.80 4.95 13.46
C PRO A 64 4.51 4.17 13.73
N LYS A 65 3.67 4.68 14.64
CA LYS A 65 2.28 4.26 14.75
C LYS A 65 1.51 4.85 13.57
N LEU A 66 0.85 4.01 12.77
CA LEU A 66 0.16 4.41 11.55
C LEU A 66 -1.36 4.25 11.65
N SER A 67 -2.09 5.13 10.98
CA SER A 67 -3.51 4.98 10.68
C SER A 67 -3.63 4.70 9.18
N VAL A 68 -4.19 3.56 8.81
CA VAL A 68 -4.44 3.18 7.42
C VAL A 68 -5.94 3.21 7.18
N SER A 69 -6.41 3.94 6.18
CA SER A 69 -7.82 4.06 5.80
C SER A 69 -8.01 3.92 4.29
N GLY A 70 -9.26 3.81 3.84
CA GLY A 70 -9.55 3.50 2.43
C GLY A 70 -9.21 2.06 2.04
N ILE A 71 -9.15 1.15 3.01
CA ILE A 71 -8.84 -0.27 2.77
C ILE A 71 -9.92 -0.89 1.90
N PRO A 72 -9.56 -1.47 0.72
CA PRO A 72 -10.53 -2.10 -0.18
C PRO A 72 -11.29 -3.25 0.48
N ALA A 73 -12.58 -3.36 0.17
CA ALA A 73 -13.42 -4.42 0.71
C ALA A 73 -12.86 -5.82 0.38
N GLY A 74 -12.82 -6.67 1.40
CA GLY A 74 -12.32 -8.04 1.29
C GLY A 74 -10.81 -8.17 1.44
N SER A 75 -10.07 -7.09 1.69
CA SER A 75 -8.67 -7.20 2.12
C SER A 75 -8.59 -7.90 3.49
N ASP A 76 -7.59 -8.74 3.67
CA ASP A 76 -7.37 -9.55 4.86
C ASP A 76 -6.09 -9.17 5.62
N SER A 77 -5.18 -8.44 4.97
CA SER A 77 -3.93 -8.01 5.58
C SER A 77 -3.41 -6.68 5.03
N VAL A 78 -2.54 -6.03 5.82
CA VAL A 78 -1.70 -4.90 5.43
C VAL A 78 -0.25 -5.35 5.48
N VAL A 79 0.50 -5.13 4.41
CA VAL A 79 1.94 -5.38 4.35
C VAL A 79 2.70 -4.06 4.36
N LEU A 80 3.71 -3.96 5.22
CA LEU A 80 4.58 -2.82 5.40
C LEU A 80 5.99 -3.17 4.92
N VAL A 81 6.49 -2.41 3.94
CA VAL A 81 7.81 -2.62 3.33
C VAL A 81 8.69 -1.42 3.66
N TYR A 82 9.49 -1.52 4.73
CA TYR A 82 10.35 -0.43 5.21
C TYR A 82 11.66 -0.38 4.44
N SER A 83 12.05 0.82 4.00
CA SER A 83 13.09 1.00 2.97
C SER A 83 13.90 2.27 3.17
N ASP A 84 15.13 2.27 2.63
CA ASP A 84 16.06 3.38 2.50
C ASP A 84 16.35 3.59 1.01
N ARG A 85 16.03 4.77 0.45
CA ARG A 85 16.22 5.08 -0.97
C ARG A 85 17.68 5.14 -1.40
N ASP A 86 18.54 5.58 -0.48
CA ASP A 86 19.94 5.89 -0.76
C ASP A 86 20.86 4.69 -0.57
N SER A 87 20.33 3.58 -0.04
CA SER A 87 21.06 2.34 0.12
C SER A 87 20.50 1.23 -0.76
N LYS A 88 21.21 0.85 -1.82
CA LYS A 88 20.79 -0.23 -2.73
C LYS A 88 20.45 -1.54 -1.96
N LYS A 89 21.20 -1.87 -0.89
CA LYS A 89 20.96 -3.05 -0.05
C LYS A 89 19.70 -2.89 0.80
N MET A 90 19.44 -1.67 1.28
CA MET A 90 18.39 -1.40 2.26
C MET A 90 17.09 -0.87 1.62
N ASN A 91 17.08 -0.63 0.32
CA ASN A 91 15.86 -0.28 -0.43
C ASN A 91 14.94 -1.51 -0.58
N ASN A 92 13.69 -1.31 -0.96
CA ASN A 92 12.71 -2.37 -1.22
C ASN A 92 12.62 -3.42 -0.08
N GLY A 93 12.33 -2.96 1.12
CA GLY A 93 12.17 -3.83 2.30
C GLY A 93 13.46 -4.20 3.02
N GLY A 94 14.57 -3.52 2.73
CA GLY A 94 15.84 -3.79 3.42
C GLY A 94 15.81 -3.50 4.92
N HIS A 95 14.89 -2.65 5.39
CA HIS A 95 14.65 -2.35 6.80
C HIS A 95 13.66 -3.28 7.48
N GLY A 96 13.11 -4.27 6.77
CA GLY A 96 12.15 -5.26 7.25
C GLY A 96 10.83 -5.21 6.47
N ILE A 97 10.22 -6.37 6.31
CA ILE A 97 8.89 -6.54 5.71
C ILE A 97 8.03 -7.29 6.71
N MET A 98 6.86 -6.75 7.00
CA MET A 98 5.94 -7.34 7.97
C MET A 98 4.49 -7.22 7.50
N SER A 99 3.65 -8.15 7.89
CA SER A 99 2.21 -8.13 7.67
C SER A 99 1.45 -7.88 8.95
N TYR A 100 0.27 -7.30 8.84
CA TYR A 100 -0.70 -7.15 9.91
C TYR A 100 -2.04 -7.72 9.46
N THR A 101 -2.59 -8.64 10.24
CA THR A 101 -3.89 -9.28 9.95
C THR A 101 -5.03 -8.31 10.24
N LEU A 102 -5.90 -8.11 9.24
CA LEU A 102 -7.09 -7.25 9.36
C LEU A 102 -8.26 -8.01 9.97
N ALA A 103 -9.07 -7.30 10.74
CA ALA A 103 -10.39 -7.80 11.10
C ALA A 103 -11.28 -7.88 9.84
N LYS A 104 -12.17 -8.87 9.79
CA LYS A 104 -13.10 -9.05 8.66
C LYS A 104 -13.93 -7.78 8.41
N GLY A 105 -13.84 -7.26 7.19
CA GLY A 105 -14.58 -6.07 6.77
C GLY A 105 -14.00 -4.74 7.26
N ALA A 106 -12.77 -4.73 7.78
CA ALA A 106 -12.09 -3.51 8.15
C ALA A 106 -11.84 -2.62 6.93
N ASN A 107 -12.28 -1.35 7.00
CA ASN A 107 -11.97 -0.31 6.02
C ASN A 107 -10.95 0.71 6.55
N LYS A 108 -10.58 0.57 7.83
CA LYS A 108 -9.57 1.36 8.55
C LYS A 108 -8.94 0.52 9.65
N VAL A 109 -7.64 0.77 9.92
CA VAL A 109 -6.90 0.14 11.02
C VAL A 109 -5.86 1.10 11.59
N GLN A 110 -5.59 0.98 12.89
CA GLN A 110 -4.40 1.57 13.51
C GLN A 110 -3.35 0.47 13.72
N LEU A 111 -2.18 0.68 13.16
CA LEU A 111 -1.04 -0.22 13.28
C LEU A 111 -0.17 0.24 14.45
N PRO A 112 0.02 -0.59 15.49
CA PRO A 112 0.90 -0.25 16.61
C PRO A 112 2.37 -0.19 16.19
N VAL A 113 3.18 0.43 17.04
CA VAL A 113 4.64 0.46 16.89
C VAL A 113 5.20 -0.95 16.95
N VAL A 114 6.07 -1.30 16.01
CA VAL A 114 6.94 -2.49 16.08
C VAL A 114 8.32 -2.01 16.53
N ALA A 115 8.82 -2.57 17.65
CA ALA A 115 10.12 -2.19 18.19
C ALA A 115 11.24 -2.63 17.23
N GLY A 116 12.26 -1.80 17.11
CA GLY A 116 13.49 -2.17 16.43
C GLY A 116 14.33 -3.15 17.23
N HIS A 117 15.24 -3.86 16.55
CA HIS A 117 16.25 -4.73 17.19
C HIS A 117 15.67 -5.90 17.99
N THR A 118 14.51 -6.38 17.63
CA THR A 118 13.85 -7.55 18.25
C THR A 118 12.99 -8.29 17.24
N TYR A 119 12.78 -9.58 17.49
CA TYR A 119 11.80 -10.40 16.77
C TYR A 119 10.45 -10.46 17.49
N GLU A 120 10.35 -9.84 18.67
CA GLU A 120 9.08 -9.73 19.38
C GLU A 120 8.19 -8.70 18.70
N MET A 121 7.04 -9.14 18.21
CA MET A 121 6.12 -8.30 17.46
C MET A 121 4.78 -8.15 18.21
N PRO A 122 4.13 -6.99 18.09
CA PRO A 122 2.79 -6.80 18.64
C PRO A 122 1.79 -7.79 18.04
N LYS A 123 0.74 -8.11 18.81
CA LYS A 123 -0.34 -8.99 18.33
C LYS A 123 -0.92 -8.50 17.00
N GLY A 124 -1.07 -9.42 16.07
CA GLY A 124 -1.58 -9.18 14.72
C GLY A 124 -0.48 -8.96 13.69
N PHE A 125 0.76 -8.68 14.11
CA PHE A 125 1.91 -8.64 13.22
C PHE A 125 2.57 -10.00 13.04
N GLU A 126 3.06 -10.21 11.81
CA GLU A 126 3.94 -11.34 11.44
C GLU A 126 5.08 -10.80 10.57
N MET A 127 6.29 -11.31 10.81
CA MET A 127 7.46 -10.99 9.99
C MET A 127 7.39 -11.77 8.68
N ILE A 128 7.46 -11.05 7.54
CA ILE A 128 7.62 -11.66 6.20
C ILE A 128 9.10 -11.82 5.90
N ALA A 129 9.89 -10.77 6.15
CA ALA A 129 11.34 -10.79 6.00
C ALA A 129 11.99 -9.89 7.04
N GLU A 130 13.05 -10.38 7.67
CA GLU A 130 13.90 -9.58 8.53
C GLU A 130 14.66 -8.50 7.75
N HIS A 131 15.18 -7.52 8.45
CA HIS A 131 16.01 -6.50 7.83
C HIS A 131 17.35 -7.08 7.30
N ARG A 132 17.90 -6.46 6.26
CA ARG A 132 19.14 -6.91 5.61
C ARG A 132 20.41 -6.30 6.22
N GLY A 133 20.27 -5.58 7.32
CA GLY A 133 21.35 -4.89 8.01
C GLY A 133 22.08 -5.73 9.07
N ALA A 134 21.88 -7.04 9.12
CA ALA A 134 22.63 -7.94 9.98
C ALA A 134 24.15 -7.75 9.81
N GLY A 135 24.87 -7.61 10.92
CA GLY A 135 26.30 -7.27 10.95
C GLY A 135 26.60 -5.75 10.88
N TRP A 136 25.62 -4.92 10.50
CA TRP A 136 25.74 -3.45 10.62
C TRP A 136 25.15 -2.94 11.94
N ASP A 137 24.00 -3.46 12.32
CA ASP A 137 23.33 -3.19 13.59
C ASP A 137 22.70 -4.49 14.12
N LYS A 138 22.05 -4.44 15.28
CA LYS A 138 21.42 -5.60 15.93
C LYS A 138 20.32 -6.21 15.05
N GLU A 139 20.21 -7.51 15.12
CA GLU A 139 19.18 -8.29 14.43
C GLU A 139 17.76 -7.96 14.91
N GLY A 140 16.75 -8.29 14.09
CA GLY A 140 15.35 -8.10 14.42
C GLY A 140 14.46 -8.06 13.17
N ALA A 141 13.15 -8.01 13.38
CA ALA A 141 12.18 -7.89 12.31
C ALA A 141 12.25 -6.53 11.60
N TYR A 142 12.60 -5.47 12.36
CA TYR A 142 12.72 -4.10 11.87
C TYR A 142 14.07 -3.48 12.27
N MET A 143 14.74 -2.87 11.29
CA MET A 143 15.90 -2.03 11.51
C MET A 143 15.48 -0.56 11.41
N PRO A 144 15.63 0.22 12.49
CA PRO A 144 15.41 1.66 12.43
C PRO A 144 16.36 2.37 11.46
N PRO A 145 16.08 3.63 11.04
CA PRO A 145 16.98 4.44 10.24
C PRO A 145 18.41 4.47 10.78
N CYS A 146 19.41 4.12 9.96
CA CYS A 146 20.75 3.78 10.44
C CYS A 146 21.89 4.27 9.52
N SER A 147 21.71 5.46 8.90
CA SER A 147 22.71 6.07 8.00
C SER A 147 23.78 6.90 8.71
N GLY A 148 23.62 7.13 10.04
CA GLY A 148 24.58 7.94 10.82
C GLY A 148 24.51 9.42 10.50
N GLY A 149 23.33 9.95 10.18
CA GLY A 149 23.15 11.36 9.85
C GLY A 149 23.62 11.74 8.42
N SER A 150 23.77 10.76 7.52
CA SER A 150 24.19 11.02 6.14
C SER A 150 23.06 11.59 5.27
N GLY A 151 21.87 11.80 5.84
CA GLY A 151 20.74 12.40 5.15
C GLY A 151 19.96 11.44 4.24
N HIS A 152 20.07 10.12 4.47
CA HIS A 152 19.30 9.12 3.72
C HIS A 152 17.80 9.31 3.89
N GLU A 153 17.05 9.05 2.84
CA GLU A 153 15.59 9.14 2.76
C GLU A 153 14.94 7.78 3.05
N TYR A 154 14.14 7.75 4.12
CA TYR A 154 13.42 6.54 4.55
C TYR A 154 11.95 6.62 4.21
N TYR A 155 11.37 5.50 3.79
CA TYR A 155 9.96 5.40 3.44
C TYR A 155 9.39 4.01 3.78
N VAL A 156 8.07 3.92 3.84
CA VAL A 156 7.35 2.66 3.91
C VAL A 156 6.37 2.56 2.75
N THR A 157 6.44 1.45 2.00
CA THR A 157 5.36 1.08 1.08
C THR A 157 4.33 0.31 1.87
N VAL A 158 3.08 0.77 1.83
CA VAL A 158 1.93 0.18 2.50
C VAL A 158 1.04 -0.46 1.45
N GLN A 159 0.88 -1.76 1.55
CA GLN A 159 0.08 -2.57 0.62
C GLN A 159 -1.04 -3.25 1.38
N THR A 160 -2.24 -3.31 0.80
CA THR A 160 -3.31 -4.17 1.30
C THR A 160 -3.45 -5.39 0.40
N TYR A 161 -3.76 -6.54 1.01
CA TYR A 161 -3.87 -7.81 0.31
C TYR A 161 -5.22 -8.46 0.52
N LYS A 162 -5.62 -9.27 -0.47
CA LYS A 162 -6.66 -10.29 -0.38
C LYS A 162 -6.02 -11.61 -0.81
N GLY A 163 -5.75 -12.49 0.14
CA GLY A 163 -4.88 -13.65 -0.10
C GLY A 163 -3.51 -13.19 -0.63
N ASN A 164 -3.13 -13.61 -1.84
CA ASN A 164 -1.87 -13.26 -2.47
C ASN A 164 -1.95 -12.08 -3.46
N THR A 165 -3.08 -11.38 -3.53
CA THR A 165 -3.30 -10.30 -4.49
C THR A 165 -3.26 -8.95 -3.80
N VAL A 166 -2.42 -8.04 -4.28
CA VAL A 166 -2.41 -6.63 -3.84
C VAL A 166 -3.73 -5.97 -4.26
N THR A 167 -4.43 -5.36 -3.32
CA THR A 167 -5.71 -4.67 -3.54
C THR A 167 -5.56 -3.16 -3.62
N ALA A 168 -4.60 -2.60 -2.91
CA ALA A 168 -4.19 -1.19 -3.01
C ALA A 168 -2.76 -1.02 -2.48
N GLU A 169 -2.11 0.07 -2.91
CA GLU A 169 -0.74 0.41 -2.50
C GLU A 169 -0.59 1.93 -2.40
N THR A 170 0.21 2.38 -1.44
CA THR A 170 0.67 3.77 -1.30
C THR A 170 2.05 3.81 -0.66
N VAL A 171 2.74 4.95 -0.78
CA VAL A 171 4.04 5.19 -0.15
C VAL A 171 3.90 6.32 0.85
N LEU A 172 4.42 6.13 2.06
CA LEU A 172 4.53 7.15 3.09
C LEU A 172 6.02 7.45 3.34
N GLU A 173 6.41 8.70 3.16
CA GLU A 173 7.75 9.16 3.50
C GLU A 173 7.89 9.23 5.03
N LEU A 174 8.97 8.65 5.56
CA LEU A 174 9.25 8.65 7.00
C LEU A 174 10.13 9.83 7.41
N GLY A 175 10.97 10.31 6.48
CA GLY A 175 11.89 11.41 6.66
C GLY A 175 13.35 11.05 6.45
N LYS A 176 14.23 12.02 6.68
CA LYS A 176 15.70 11.89 6.53
C LYS A 176 16.38 11.69 7.87
N PHE A 177 17.47 10.93 7.83
CA PHE A 177 18.38 10.77 8.99
C PHE A 177 19.83 10.86 8.53
#